data_857f3dd25df7f6008c070af9c80a9814
#
_entry.id   857f3dd25df7f6008c070af9c80a9814
#
_cell.length_a   1.000
_cell.length_b   1.000
_cell.length_c   1.000
_cell.angle_alpha   90.00
_cell.angle_beta   90.00
_cell.angle_gamma   90.00
#
_symmetry.space_group_name_H-M   'P 1'
#
loop_
_entity.id
_entity.type
_entity.pdbx_description
1 polymer ?
#
loop_
_entity_poly.entity_id
_entity_poly.type
_entity_poly.pdbx_seq_one_letter_code
_entity_poly.pdbx_strand_id
1 'polypeptide(L)'
;LPATVECATPNVYADQVELFGRMIPNRDQVVISLHTHNDRGTGIAACELGLMAGGDRVEGCLFGNGERTGNCDIVTVALNMYTQGVDPGLDFSDIDAIAKTVEYCNQLPIHPRHPYVGELVYTSFSGSHQDAIKKGFAAREQQNDETWEMPYLPIDPADLGRSYEAVIRVNSQSGKGGFAWVLEQDQGLKLPKKMQAHFSGHVQDLADEVGRELFAEDIWDVFQRTYKLNTPQHFQLVDYEESRAPDGTRIFAGKIAVDDKEQTVSGRGNGLISSVVATLAESFGVKLEVKDYSEHAMGAGSDARAAAYVECTAPDGKTIWGVGIDEDVATASVRAVLSAANGTARS
;
A
#
# COMPACT_ATOMS: atom_id res chain seq x y z
N LEU A 1 -29.18 -10.84 31.68
CA LEU A 1 -30.31 -10.55 30.79
C LEU A 1 -30.01 -11.07 29.38
N PRO A 2 -30.49 -12.30 29.06
CA PRO A 2 -30.22 -12.87 27.74
C PRO A 2 -31.20 -12.34 26.67
N ALA A 3 -30.70 -12.08 25.48
CA ALA A 3 -31.45 -12.06 24.24
C ALA A 3 -31.13 -13.36 23.49
N THR A 4 -31.73 -14.48 23.95
CA THR A 4 -31.45 -15.85 23.48
C THR A 4 -31.67 -16.01 21.96
N VAL A 5 -32.62 -15.28 21.40
CA VAL A 5 -32.79 -15.03 19.97
C VAL A 5 -33.01 -13.55 19.79
N GLU A 6 -32.31 -12.97 18.84
CA GLU A 6 -32.39 -11.54 18.56
C GLU A 6 -33.70 -11.20 17.81
N CYS A 7 -34.77 -10.98 18.58
CA CYS A 7 -36.12 -10.68 18.05
C CYS A 7 -36.44 -9.21 18.03
N ALA A 8 -35.77 -8.38 18.86
CA ALA A 8 -36.02 -6.95 19.01
C ALA A 8 -34.90 -6.12 18.38
N THR A 9 -35.18 -4.84 18.19
CA THR A 9 -34.13 -3.87 17.84
C THR A 9 -33.25 -3.55 19.05
N PRO A 10 -31.98 -3.12 18.87
CA PRO A 10 -31.04 -2.84 19.96
C PRO A 10 -31.57 -1.85 21.01
N ASN A 11 -32.29 -0.80 20.57
CA ASN A 11 -32.90 0.17 21.48
C ASN A 11 -33.98 -0.45 22.37
N VAL A 12 -34.80 -1.38 21.85
CA VAL A 12 -35.83 -2.07 22.66
C VAL A 12 -35.18 -2.96 23.71
N TYR A 13 -34.06 -3.61 23.36
CA TYR A 13 -33.29 -4.39 24.35
C TYR A 13 -32.73 -3.47 25.45
N ALA A 14 -32.16 -2.33 25.06
CA ALA A 14 -31.66 -1.34 26.01
C ALA A 14 -32.77 -0.77 26.92
N ASP A 15 -33.94 -0.47 26.36
CA ASP A 15 -35.11 -0.03 27.16
C ASP A 15 -35.50 -1.08 28.21
N GLN A 16 -35.42 -2.38 27.86
CA GLN A 16 -35.69 -3.48 28.81
C GLN A 16 -34.60 -3.55 29.89
N VAL A 17 -33.34 -3.34 29.55
CA VAL A 17 -32.23 -3.30 30.53
C VAL A 17 -32.43 -2.14 31.49
N GLU A 18 -32.73 -0.94 30.99
CA GLU A 18 -32.99 0.23 31.82
C GLU A 18 -34.20 0.03 32.74
N LEU A 19 -35.32 -0.45 32.20
CA LEU A 19 -36.55 -0.73 32.98
C LEU A 19 -36.24 -1.75 34.08
N PHE A 20 -35.53 -2.84 33.73
CA PHE A 20 -35.16 -3.86 34.72
C PHE A 20 -34.29 -3.27 35.83
N GLY A 21 -33.26 -2.50 35.47
CA GLY A 21 -32.35 -1.82 36.40
C GLY A 21 -33.08 -0.85 37.35
N ARG A 22 -34.13 -0.17 36.86
CA ARG A 22 -34.98 0.73 37.68
C ARG A 22 -35.94 -0.05 38.64
N MET A 23 -36.33 -1.25 38.26
CA MET A 23 -37.33 -2.02 39.01
C MET A 23 -36.75 -2.97 40.06
N ILE A 24 -35.51 -3.43 39.91
CA ILE A 24 -34.90 -4.34 40.87
C ILE A 24 -34.56 -3.61 42.17
N PRO A 25 -34.86 -4.20 43.34
CA PRO A 25 -34.41 -3.66 44.59
C PRO A 25 -32.89 -3.84 44.75
N ASN A 26 -32.24 -2.91 45.45
CA ASN A 26 -30.81 -2.97 45.75
C ASN A 26 -29.95 -3.08 44.47
N ARG A 27 -30.22 -2.22 43.46
CA ARG A 27 -29.52 -2.20 42.16
C ARG A 27 -28.00 -2.20 42.30
N ASP A 28 -27.49 -1.51 43.33
CA ASP A 28 -26.06 -1.38 43.66
C ASP A 28 -25.41 -2.67 44.16
N GLN A 29 -26.20 -3.68 44.53
CA GLN A 29 -25.73 -4.99 45.00
C GLN A 29 -25.84 -6.09 43.92
N VAL A 30 -26.27 -5.75 42.72
CA VAL A 30 -26.55 -6.69 41.62
C VAL A 30 -25.78 -6.29 40.37
N VAL A 31 -25.10 -7.25 39.77
CA VAL A 31 -24.48 -7.11 38.45
C VAL A 31 -25.49 -7.50 37.37
N ILE A 32 -25.84 -6.54 36.51
CA ILE A 32 -26.63 -6.79 35.31
C ILE A 32 -25.71 -7.22 34.20
N SER A 33 -25.68 -8.50 33.85
CA SER A 33 -24.90 -9.05 32.77
C SER A 33 -25.75 -9.19 31.51
N LEU A 34 -25.22 -8.68 30.39
CA LEU A 34 -25.86 -8.71 29.09
C LEU A 34 -25.35 -9.89 28.29
N HIS A 35 -26.27 -10.67 27.71
CA HIS A 35 -25.93 -11.85 26.90
C HIS A 35 -26.77 -11.84 25.63
N THR A 36 -26.25 -11.29 24.57
CA THR A 36 -26.96 -11.17 23.29
C THR A 36 -26.45 -12.20 22.27
N HIS A 37 -27.38 -12.65 21.42
CA HIS A 37 -27.07 -13.37 20.18
C HIS A 37 -27.08 -12.40 18.98
N ASN A 38 -26.68 -12.89 17.82
CA ASN A 38 -26.46 -12.04 16.63
C ASN A 38 -27.33 -12.46 15.42
N ASP A 39 -28.55 -12.96 15.68
CA ASP A 39 -29.44 -13.50 14.65
C ASP A 39 -29.84 -12.47 13.59
N ARG A 40 -29.87 -11.18 13.93
CA ARG A 40 -30.17 -10.07 13.03
C ARG A 40 -28.93 -9.26 12.64
N GLY A 41 -27.74 -9.65 13.13
CA GLY A 41 -26.50 -8.91 12.89
C GLY A 41 -26.36 -7.64 13.74
N THR A 42 -27.15 -7.47 14.81
CA THR A 42 -27.14 -6.28 15.68
C THR A 42 -26.80 -6.58 17.14
N GLY A 43 -26.27 -7.79 17.42
CA GLY A 43 -25.94 -8.23 18.78
C GLY A 43 -24.93 -7.33 19.50
N ILE A 44 -23.91 -6.82 18.78
CA ILE A 44 -22.93 -5.85 19.28
C ILE A 44 -23.63 -4.54 19.67
N ALA A 45 -24.43 -3.98 18.79
CA ALA A 45 -25.15 -2.73 19.05
C ALA A 45 -26.14 -2.88 20.24
N ALA A 46 -26.75 -4.05 20.39
CA ALA A 46 -27.61 -4.34 21.54
C ALA A 46 -26.82 -4.34 22.86
N CYS A 47 -25.59 -4.91 22.86
CA CYS A 47 -24.71 -4.85 24.02
C CYS A 47 -24.26 -3.42 24.34
N GLU A 48 -23.82 -2.65 23.36
CA GLU A 48 -23.39 -1.26 23.58
C GLU A 48 -24.53 -0.41 24.17
N LEU A 49 -25.70 -0.44 23.56
CA LEU A 49 -26.85 0.30 24.06
C LEU A 49 -27.31 -0.23 25.44
N GLY A 50 -27.19 -1.54 25.68
CA GLY A 50 -27.49 -2.14 26.98
C GLY A 50 -26.53 -1.67 28.08
N LEU A 51 -25.25 -1.53 27.79
CA LEU A 51 -24.27 -0.92 28.71
C LEU A 51 -24.62 0.55 29.00
N MET A 52 -24.96 1.32 27.98
CA MET A 52 -25.39 2.73 28.13
C MET A 52 -26.68 2.83 28.93
N ALA A 53 -27.53 1.80 28.89
CA ALA A 53 -28.78 1.71 29.65
C ALA A 53 -28.60 1.20 31.09
N GLY A 54 -27.38 0.98 31.56
CA GLY A 54 -27.05 0.59 32.91
C GLY A 54 -26.70 -0.88 33.08
N GLY A 55 -26.36 -1.61 32.03
CA GLY A 55 -25.69 -2.89 32.12
C GLY A 55 -24.28 -2.76 32.71
N ASP A 56 -23.85 -3.72 33.50
CA ASP A 56 -22.54 -3.69 34.18
C ASP A 56 -21.52 -4.61 33.52
N ARG A 57 -21.95 -5.62 32.79
CA ARG A 57 -21.09 -6.64 32.18
C ARG A 57 -21.66 -7.14 30.86
N VAL A 58 -20.79 -7.48 29.92
CA VAL A 58 -21.16 -8.20 28.70
C VAL A 58 -20.61 -9.62 28.76
N GLU A 59 -21.43 -10.59 28.34
CA GLU A 59 -21.04 -11.96 28.07
C GLU A 59 -21.15 -12.24 26.58
N GLY A 60 -20.18 -12.92 26.03
CA GLY A 60 -20.14 -13.24 24.61
C GLY A 60 -19.00 -14.20 24.29
N CYS A 61 -18.63 -14.26 23.03
CA CYS A 61 -17.56 -15.10 22.56
C CYS A 61 -16.52 -14.26 21.80
N LEU A 62 -15.26 -14.70 21.82
CA LEU A 62 -14.23 -14.11 20.98
C LEU A 62 -14.63 -14.26 19.52
N PHE A 63 -14.61 -13.13 18.80
CA PHE A 63 -14.99 -13.02 17.39
C PHE A 63 -16.42 -13.50 17.08
N GLY A 64 -17.31 -13.46 18.07
CA GLY A 64 -18.72 -13.78 17.92
C GLY A 64 -19.04 -15.26 17.67
N ASN A 65 -18.07 -16.16 17.84
CA ASN A 65 -18.29 -17.59 17.61
C ASN A 65 -19.29 -18.15 18.63
N GLY A 66 -20.34 -18.82 18.15
CA GLY A 66 -21.41 -19.32 19.01
C GLY A 66 -22.51 -20.00 18.21
N GLU A 67 -23.68 -20.15 18.84
CA GLU A 67 -24.82 -20.84 18.23
C GLU A 67 -25.44 -20.00 17.08
N ARG A 68 -25.93 -20.67 16.06
CA ARG A 68 -26.58 -20.10 14.88
C ARG A 68 -25.66 -19.08 14.15
N THR A 69 -26.01 -17.80 14.19
CA THR A 69 -25.22 -16.69 13.64
C THR A 69 -24.14 -16.19 14.59
N GLY A 70 -24.08 -16.72 15.81
CA GLY A 70 -23.11 -16.38 16.84
C GLY A 70 -23.69 -15.61 18.01
N ASN A 71 -22.85 -15.42 19.01
CA ASN A 71 -23.08 -14.60 20.19
C ASN A 71 -22.56 -13.18 20.00
N CYS A 72 -22.76 -12.32 20.97
CA CYS A 72 -22.08 -11.04 21.01
C CYS A 72 -20.57 -11.23 20.89
N ASP A 73 -19.95 -10.53 19.95
CA ASP A 73 -18.49 -10.50 19.79
C ASP A 73 -17.88 -9.53 20.82
N ILE A 74 -17.30 -10.10 21.87
CA ILE A 74 -16.72 -9.31 22.96
C ILE A 74 -15.46 -8.55 22.54
N VAL A 75 -14.73 -9.03 21.50
CA VAL A 75 -13.56 -8.29 20.95
C VAL A 75 -14.04 -6.99 20.31
N THR A 76 -15.04 -7.08 19.44
CA THR A 76 -15.58 -5.88 18.77
C THR A 76 -16.20 -4.92 19.78
N VAL A 77 -17.00 -5.39 20.77
CA VAL A 77 -17.57 -4.50 21.81
C VAL A 77 -16.48 -3.81 22.61
N ALA A 78 -15.45 -4.53 23.04
CA ALA A 78 -14.35 -3.97 23.81
C ALA A 78 -13.57 -2.91 23.02
N LEU A 79 -13.27 -3.16 21.75
CA LEU A 79 -12.56 -2.21 20.89
C LEU A 79 -13.44 -1.01 20.50
N ASN A 80 -14.75 -1.20 20.34
CA ASN A 80 -15.69 -0.09 20.20
C ASN A 80 -15.66 0.83 21.43
N MET A 81 -15.64 0.27 22.65
CA MET A 81 -15.47 1.05 23.88
C MET A 81 -14.13 1.79 23.90
N TYR A 82 -13.04 1.09 23.56
CA TYR A 82 -11.71 1.69 23.50
C TYR A 82 -11.64 2.90 22.56
N THR A 83 -12.24 2.79 21.36
CA THR A 83 -12.30 3.91 20.40
C THR A 83 -13.13 5.10 20.89
N GLN A 84 -13.94 4.93 21.92
CA GLN A 84 -14.68 6.00 22.59
C GLN A 84 -14.02 6.47 23.90
N GLY A 85 -12.77 6.05 24.16
CA GLY A 85 -12.00 6.44 25.34
C GLY A 85 -12.40 5.69 26.62
N VAL A 86 -13.08 4.55 26.50
CA VAL A 86 -13.45 3.70 27.62
C VAL A 86 -12.56 2.45 27.63
N ASP A 87 -11.70 2.33 28.64
CA ASP A 87 -10.83 1.16 28.81
C ASP A 87 -11.68 -0.08 29.14
N PRO A 88 -11.70 -1.13 28.28
CA PRO A 88 -12.43 -2.34 28.54
C PRO A 88 -11.74 -3.26 29.56
N GLY A 89 -10.55 -2.95 30.02
CA GLY A 89 -9.72 -3.78 30.88
C GLY A 89 -9.25 -5.08 30.24
N LEU A 90 -9.17 -5.14 28.93
CA LEU A 90 -8.74 -6.29 28.12
C LEU A 90 -7.54 -5.89 27.27
N ASP A 91 -6.61 -6.81 27.10
CA ASP A 91 -5.40 -6.61 26.29
C ASP A 91 -5.54 -7.25 24.91
N PHE A 92 -5.51 -6.43 23.87
CA PHE A 92 -5.53 -6.82 22.46
C PHE A 92 -4.26 -6.40 21.71
N SER A 93 -3.18 -6.10 22.42
CA SER A 93 -1.92 -5.63 21.83
C SER A 93 -1.25 -6.65 20.91
N ASP A 94 -1.69 -7.91 20.89
CA ASP A 94 -1.34 -8.94 19.89
C ASP A 94 -2.63 -9.66 19.44
N ILE A 95 -3.47 -8.94 18.69
CA ILE A 95 -4.76 -9.45 18.24
C ILE A 95 -4.62 -10.65 17.29
N ASP A 96 -3.51 -10.73 16.56
CA ASP A 96 -3.26 -11.82 15.62
C ASP A 96 -2.96 -13.15 16.33
N ALA A 97 -2.28 -13.13 17.47
CA ALA A 97 -2.07 -14.32 18.28
C ALA A 97 -3.40 -14.81 18.89
N ILE A 98 -4.26 -13.89 19.33
CA ILE A 98 -5.60 -14.22 19.84
C ILE A 98 -6.44 -14.84 18.70
N ALA A 99 -6.46 -14.23 17.52
CA ALA A 99 -7.19 -14.73 16.36
C ALA A 99 -6.76 -16.15 15.97
N LYS A 100 -5.45 -16.39 15.82
CA LYS A 100 -4.89 -17.70 15.49
C LYS A 100 -5.24 -18.76 16.54
N THR A 101 -5.24 -18.39 17.81
CA THR A 101 -5.62 -19.30 18.90
C THR A 101 -7.09 -19.69 18.79
N VAL A 102 -7.97 -18.72 18.52
CA VAL A 102 -9.42 -18.98 18.40
C VAL A 102 -9.71 -19.82 17.15
N GLU A 103 -9.09 -19.53 16.02
CA GLU A 103 -9.24 -20.33 14.80
C GLU A 103 -8.77 -21.77 15.01
N TYR A 104 -7.65 -21.95 15.70
CA TYR A 104 -7.16 -23.29 16.05
C TYR A 104 -8.14 -24.07 16.94
N CYS A 105 -8.69 -23.41 17.96
CA CYS A 105 -9.63 -24.06 18.89
C CYS A 105 -10.98 -24.36 18.23
N ASN A 106 -11.49 -23.46 17.44
CA ASN A 106 -12.83 -23.55 16.84
C ASN A 106 -12.85 -24.25 15.48
N GLN A 107 -11.70 -24.40 14.85
CA GLN A 107 -11.55 -24.94 13.48
C GLN A 107 -12.41 -24.19 12.44
N LEU A 108 -12.63 -22.89 12.67
CA LEU A 108 -13.36 -21.98 11.81
C LEU A 108 -12.53 -20.72 11.59
N PRO A 109 -12.35 -20.26 10.34
CA PRO A 109 -11.62 -19.05 10.05
C PRO A 109 -12.41 -17.82 10.47
N ILE A 110 -11.71 -16.77 10.92
CA ILE A 110 -12.28 -15.46 11.14
C ILE A 110 -12.50 -14.81 9.78
N HIS A 111 -13.65 -14.13 9.61
CA HIS A 111 -13.96 -13.51 8.34
C HIS A 111 -12.93 -12.42 7.97
N PRO A 112 -12.40 -12.37 6.72
CA PRO A 112 -11.36 -11.39 6.33
C PRO A 112 -11.77 -9.92 6.49
N ARG A 113 -13.05 -9.62 6.61
CA ARG A 113 -13.62 -8.28 6.89
C ARG A 113 -14.19 -8.17 8.29
N HIS A 114 -13.76 -9.03 9.23
CA HIS A 114 -14.16 -8.92 10.61
C HIS A 114 -13.66 -7.60 11.22
N PRO A 115 -14.47 -6.81 11.92
CA PRO A 115 -14.04 -5.56 12.52
C PRO A 115 -12.74 -5.73 13.32
N TYR A 116 -11.81 -4.79 13.16
CA TYR A 116 -10.50 -4.69 13.83
C TYR A 116 -9.50 -5.82 13.54
N VAL A 117 -9.94 -7.07 13.28
CA VAL A 117 -9.04 -8.23 13.18
C VAL A 117 -8.90 -8.82 11.79
N GLY A 118 -9.88 -8.64 10.92
CA GLY A 118 -9.85 -9.20 9.56
C GLY A 118 -8.64 -8.71 8.76
N GLU A 119 -8.14 -9.54 7.86
CA GLU A 119 -6.97 -9.22 7.01
C GLU A 119 -7.17 -7.96 6.17
N LEU A 120 -8.42 -7.62 5.82
CA LEU A 120 -8.76 -6.53 4.93
C LEU A 120 -9.16 -5.23 5.64
N VAL A 121 -9.22 -5.21 6.98
CA VAL A 121 -9.78 -4.06 7.70
C VAL A 121 -8.87 -2.83 7.68
N TYR A 122 -7.57 -3.02 7.49
CA TYR A 122 -6.59 -1.94 7.34
C TYR A 122 -6.17 -1.73 5.89
N THR A 123 -6.88 -2.32 4.93
CA THR A 123 -6.59 -2.22 3.50
C THR A 123 -7.49 -1.20 2.83
N SER A 124 -6.91 -0.26 2.09
CA SER A 124 -7.63 0.69 1.25
C SER A 124 -7.40 0.39 -0.23
N PHE A 125 -8.48 0.22 -0.99
CA PHE A 125 -8.41 -0.03 -2.44
C PHE A 125 -8.48 1.24 -3.28
N SER A 126 -9.10 2.30 -2.75
CA SER A 126 -9.25 3.57 -3.45
C SER A 126 -8.02 4.46 -3.29
N GLY A 127 -7.45 4.94 -4.40
CA GLY A 127 -6.30 5.85 -4.37
C GLY A 127 -6.56 7.15 -3.61
N SER A 128 -7.81 7.64 -3.57
CA SER A 128 -8.18 8.81 -2.77
C SER A 128 -8.15 8.53 -1.27
N HIS A 129 -8.54 7.32 -0.83
CA HIS A 129 -8.47 6.92 0.56
C HIS A 129 -7.00 6.77 1.00
N GLN A 130 -6.17 6.14 0.17
CA GLN A 130 -4.74 5.97 0.43
C GLN A 130 -4.02 7.32 0.55
N ASP A 131 -4.30 8.26 -0.35
CA ASP A 131 -3.75 9.63 -0.28
C ASP A 131 -4.19 10.37 0.99
N ALA A 132 -5.45 10.21 1.40
CA ALA A 132 -5.95 10.79 2.64
C ALA A 132 -5.27 10.20 3.88
N ILE A 133 -5.08 8.88 3.93
CA ILE A 133 -4.40 8.20 5.04
C ILE A 133 -2.92 8.62 5.10
N LYS A 134 -2.22 8.66 3.95
CA LYS A 134 -0.83 9.15 3.87
C LYS A 134 -0.69 10.57 4.41
N LYS A 135 -1.59 11.47 4.01
CA LYS A 135 -1.63 12.86 4.51
C LYS A 135 -1.95 12.92 6.01
N GLY A 136 -2.84 12.05 6.49
CA GLY A 136 -3.18 11.91 7.90
C GLY A 136 -1.97 11.54 8.75
N PHE A 137 -1.20 10.51 8.36
CA PHE A 137 0.03 10.13 9.06
C PHE A 137 1.06 11.26 9.07
N ALA A 138 1.30 11.90 7.91
CA ALA A 138 2.25 13.02 7.83
C ALA A 138 1.83 14.22 8.70
N ALA A 139 0.53 14.51 8.80
CA ALA A 139 0.03 15.57 9.67
C ALA A 139 0.19 15.21 11.16
N ARG A 140 -0.09 13.96 11.53
CA ARG A 140 0.05 13.46 12.90
C ARG A 140 1.50 13.53 13.40
N GLU A 141 2.48 13.15 12.58
CA GLU A 141 3.91 13.29 12.90
C GLU A 141 4.32 14.73 13.21
N GLN A 142 3.69 15.71 12.55
CA GLN A 142 3.99 17.13 12.76
C GLN A 142 3.29 17.73 13.99
N GLN A 143 2.10 17.25 14.33
CA GLN A 143 1.25 17.82 15.38
C GLN A 143 1.53 17.22 16.77
N ASN A 144 2.18 16.06 16.85
CA ASN A 144 2.42 15.32 18.10
C ASN A 144 1.13 15.16 18.94
N ASP A 145 0.01 14.87 18.25
CA ASP A 145 -1.31 14.74 18.84
C ASP A 145 -1.47 13.35 19.48
N GLU A 146 -1.92 13.31 20.74
CA GLU A 146 -2.21 12.06 21.45
C GLU A 146 -3.56 11.44 21.00
N THR A 147 -4.45 12.24 20.40
CA THR A 147 -5.75 11.77 19.93
C THR A 147 -5.62 11.09 18.58
N TRP A 148 -6.27 9.93 18.43
CA TRP A 148 -6.30 9.24 17.14
C TRP A 148 -7.37 9.85 16.22
N GLU A 149 -6.94 10.72 15.30
CA GLU A 149 -7.77 11.33 14.26
C GLU A 149 -7.25 10.98 12.87
N MET A 150 -7.45 9.73 12.46
CA MET A 150 -6.96 9.25 11.17
C MET A 150 -8.10 9.00 10.20
N PRO A 151 -8.03 9.53 8.95
CA PRO A 151 -9.02 9.21 7.92
C PRO A 151 -9.11 7.71 7.70
N TYR A 152 -10.35 7.18 7.68
CA TYR A 152 -10.66 5.77 7.38
C TYR A 152 -10.14 4.71 8.36
N LEU A 153 -9.41 5.08 9.40
CA LEU A 153 -8.91 4.16 10.42
C LEU A 153 -9.51 4.51 11.78
N PRO A 154 -10.47 3.71 12.28
CA PRO A 154 -11.16 4.00 13.55
C PRO A 154 -10.28 3.78 14.78
N ILE A 155 -9.18 3.07 14.66
CA ILE A 155 -8.22 2.75 15.73
C ILE A 155 -6.80 2.79 15.17
N ASP A 156 -5.80 3.07 16.02
CA ASP A 156 -4.40 2.89 15.67
C ASP A 156 -4.10 1.39 15.53
N PRO A 157 -3.67 0.90 14.35
CA PRO A 157 -3.29 -0.49 14.21
C PRO A 157 -2.18 -0.92 15.18
N ALA A 158 -1.30 -0.01 15.59
CA ALA A 158 -0.23 -0.29 16.54
C ALA A 158 -0.75 -0.71 17.92
N ASP A 159 -1.92 -0.21 18.36
CA ASP A 159 -2.56 -0.62 19.61
C ASP A 159 -2.99 -2.09 19.61
N LEU A 160 -3.09 -2.68 18.43
CA LEU A 160 -3.46 -4.09 18.21
C LEU A 160 -2.27 -4.98 17.82
N GLY A 161 -1.05 -4.44 17.89
CA GLY A 161 0.17 -5.13 17.44
C GLY A 161 0.25 -5.27 15.92
N ARG A 162 -0.51 -4.45 15.17
CA ARG A 162 -0.53 -4.42 13.72
C ARG A 162 0.13 -3.15 13.18
N SER A 163 0.53 -3.19 11.95
CA SER A 163 0.91 -2.01 11.18
C SER A 163 -0.19 -1.65 10.18
N TYR A 164 -0.28 -0.37 9.81
CA TYR A 164 -0.94 -0.01 8.58
C TYR A 164 -0.09 -0.51 7.42
N GLU A 165 -0.18 -1.77 7.14
CA GLU A 165 0.28 -2.29 5.88
C GLU A 165 -0.79 -1.92 4.86
N ALA A 166 -0.46 -0.93 4.06
CA ALA A 166 -1.12 -0.79 2.80
C ALA A 166 -0.78 -2.05 1.97
N VAL A 167 -1.46 -3.14 2.24
CA VAL A 167 -1.60 -4.19 1.24
C VAL A 167 -2.40 -3.55 0.12
N ILE A 168 -1.69 -2.79 -0.72
CA ILE A 168 -2.28 -2.21 -1.90
C ILE A 168 -2.49 -3.35 -2.85
N ARG A 169 -3.69 -3.87 -2.81
CA ARG A 169 -4.21 -4.75 -3.84
C ARG A 169 -4.67 -3.83 -4.96
N VAL A 170 -3.86 -3.71 -5.98
CA VAL A 170 -4.22 -2.98 -7.18
C VAL A 170 -5.16 -3.88 -7.99
N ASN A 171 -6.39 -3.44 -8.18
CA ASN A 171 -7.35 -4.06 -9.08
C ASN A 171 -7.66 -3.11 -10.24
N SER A 172 -8.42 -3.56 -11.22
CA SER A 172 -8.83 -2.77 -12.39
C SER A 172 -9.55 -1.46 -12.05
N GLN A 173 -10.02 -1.28 -10.81
CA GLN A 173 -10.67 -0.06 -10.31
C GLN A 173 -9.74 0.81 -9.45
N SER A 174 -8.53 0.33 -9.15
CA SER A 174 -7.54 1.09 -8.39
C SER A 174 -6.95 2.18 -9.28
N GLY A 175 -7.17 3.45 -8.95
CA GLY A 175 -6.66 4.57 -9.73
C GLY A 175 -5.13 4.65 -9.74
N LYS A 176 -4.60 5.59 -10.54
CA LYS A 176 -3.16 5.82 -10.79
C LYS A 176 -2.29 5.98 -9.53
N GLY A 177 -2.87 6.22 -8.37
CA GLY A 177 -2.15 6.40 -7.11
C GLY A 177 -1.70 5.11 -6.42
N GLY A 178 -2.41 4.00 -6.63
CA GLY A 178 -2.16 2.76 -5.91
C GLY A 178 -0.80 2.13 -6.21
N PHE A 179 -0.50 1.85 -7.49
CA PHE A 179 0.77 1.24 -7.88
C PHE A 179 1.98 2.18 -7.68
N ALA A 180 1.80 3.50 -7.85
CA ALA A 180 2.86 4.47 -7.63
C ALA A 180 3.30 4.50 -6.17
N TRP A 181 2.36 4.37 -5.25
CA TRP A 181 2.65 4.25 -3.83
C TRP A 181 3.35 2.91 -3.50
N VAL A 182 2.92 1.77 -4.08
CA VAL A 182 3.61 0.47 -3.91
C VAL A 182 5.08 0.59 -4.32
N LEU A 183 5.35 1.14 -5.51
CA LEU A 183 6.72 1.32 -5.98
C LEU A 183 7.52 2.29 -5.10
N GLU A 184 6.86 3.32 -4.53
CA GLU A 184 7.51 4.25 -3.59
C GLU A 184 7.86 3.57 -2.26
N GLN A 185 6.95 2.80 -1.67
CA GLN A 185 7.17 2.18 -0.36
C GLN A 185 8.10 0.96 -0.43
N ASP A 186 7.87 0.06 -1.39
CA ASP A 186 8.59 -1.21 -1.44
C ASP A 186 9.95 -1.09 -2.15
N GLN A 187 10.03 -0.21 -3.14
CA GLN A 187 11.21 -0.06 -3.97
C GLN A 187 11.89 1.32 -3.84
N GLY A 188 11.30 2.25 -3.11
CA GLY A 188 11.81 3.63 -2.98
C GLY A 188 11.69 4.46 -4.26
N LEU A 189 10.85 4.06 -5.23
CA LEU A 189 10.72 4.69 -6.55
C LEU A 189 9.64 5.77 -6.57
N LYS A 190 10.03 7.04 -6.73
CA LYS A 190 9.10 8.18 -6.85
C LYS A 190 8.89 8.53 -8.32
N LEU A 191 7.91 7.90 -8.94
CA LEU A 191 7.64 8.08 -10.36
C LEU A 191 7.17 9.51 -10.70
N PRO A 192 7.70 10.14 -11.79
CA PRO A 192 7.15 11.36 -12.32
C PRO A 192 5.67 11.23 -12.70
N LYS A 193 4.86 12.28 -12.50
CA LYS A 193 3.39 12.23 -12.73
C LYS A 193 2.99 11.75 -14.13
N LYS A 194 3.73 12.16 -15.16
CA LYS A 194 3.49 11.72 -16.55
C LYS A 194 3.81 10.23 -16.72
N MET A 195 4.89 9.77 -16.09
CA MET A 195 5.26 8.35 -16.10
C MET A 195 4.26 7.49 -15.38
N GLN A 196 3.67 7.97 -14.26
CA GLN A 196 2.56 7.28 -13.58
C GLN A 196 1.39 7.05 -14.54
N ALA A 197 1.06 8.06 -15.37
CA ALA A 197 0.00 7.92 -16.37
C ALA A 197 0.33 6.87 -17.45
N HIS A 198 1.59 6.82 -17.90
CA HIS A 198 2.06 5.82 -18.86
C HIS A 198 2.04 4.41 -18.26
N PHE A 199 2.60 4.24 -17.07
CA PHE A 199 2.68 2.93 -16.41
C PHE A 199 1.30 2.39 -16.00
N SER A 200 0.34 3.27 -15.71
CA SER A 200 -1.04 2.90 -15.38
C SER A 200 -1.70 2.00 -16.44
N GLY A 201 -1.40 2.23 -17.72
CA GLY A 201 -1.91 1.36 -18.80
C GLY A 201 -1.40 -0.08 -18.68
N HIS A 202 -0.12 -0.25 -18.45
CA HIS A 202 0.49 -1.59 -18.33
C HIS A 202 0.02 -2.35 -17.09
N VAL A 203 -0.23 -1.65 -15.98
CA VAL A 203 -0.81 -2.25 -14.77
C VAL A 203 -2.25 -2.68 -15.00
N GLN A 204 -3.03 -1.84 -15.73
CA GLN A 204 -4.41 -2.16 -16.08
C GLN A 204 -4.48 -3.38 -17.00
N ASP A 205 -3.65 -3.44 -18.04
CA ASP A 205 -3.58 -4.55 -18.98
C ASP A 205 -3.30 -5.87 -18.22
N LEU A 206 -2.33 -5.87 -17.28
CA LEU A 206 -2.05 -7.04 -16.46
C LEU A 206 -3.23 -7.41 -15.55
N ALA A 207 -3.86 -6.43 -14.91
CA ALA A 207 -5.00 -6.67 -14.01
C ALA A 207 -6.18 -7.33 -14.77
N ASP A 208 -6.42 -6.87 -16.00
CA ASP A 208 -7.47 -7.41 -16.87
C ASP A 208 -7.12 -8.83 -17.40
N GLU A 209 -5.84 -9.09 -17.71
CA GLU A 209 -5.35 -10.39 -18.15
C GLU A 209 -5.44 -11.45 -17.04
N VAL A 210 -4.98 -11.10 -15.84
CA VAL A 210 -4.90 -12.02 -14.70
C VAL A 210 -6.26 -12.25 -14.05
N GLY A 211 -7.18 -11.27 -14.11
CA GLY A 211 -8.53 -11.35 -13.54
C GLY A 211 -8.57 -11.48 -12.01
N ARG A 212 -7.47 -11.14 -11.34
CA ARG A 212 -7.33 -11.09 -9.89
C ARG A 212 -6.70 -9.77 -9.43
N GLU A 213 -6.72 -9.54 -8.16
CA GLU A 213 -5.96 -8.45 -7.54
C GLU A 213 -4.46 -8.64 -7.77
N LEU A 214 -3.74 -7.54 -8.02
CA LEU A 214 -2.29 -7.53 -8.19
C LEU A 214 -1.61 -7.25 -6.85
N PHE A 215 -0.60 -8.04 -6.55
CA PHE A 215 0.28 -7.84 -5.40
C PHE A 215 1.46 -6.93 -5.75
N ALA A 216 2.19 -6.47 -4.75
CA ALA A 216 3.37 -5.63 -4.92
C ALA A 216 4.40 -6.26 -5.87
N GLU A 217 4.60 -7.58 -5.76
CA GLU A 217 5.50 -8.34 -6.64
C GLU A 217 5.05 -8.31 -8.11
N ASP A 218 3.75 -8.46 -8.39
CA ASP A 218 3.21 -8.37 -9.75
C ASP A 218 3.48 -6.99 -10.37
N ILE A 219 3.29 -5.92 -9.57
CA ILE A 219 3.53 -4.54 -10.00
C ILE A 219 5.00 -4.30 -10.28
N TRP A 220 5.88 -4.80 -9.42
CA TRP A 220 7.32 -4.71 -9.61
C TRP A 220 7.77 -5.46 -10.85
N ASP A 221 7.29 -6.67 -11.07
CA ASP A 221 7.61 -7.48 -12.26
C ASP A 221 7.16 -6.80 -13.55
N VAL A 222 5.96 -6.23 -13.58
CA VAL A 222 5.48 -5.46 -14.74
C VAL A 222 6.33 -4.22 -14.95
N PHE A 223 6.71 -3.52 -13.88
CA PHE A 223 7.58 -2.35 -13.96
C PHE A 223 8.93 -2.70 -14.59
N GLN A 224 9.57 -3.73 -14.08
CA GLN A 224 10.86 -4.19 -14.58
C GLN A 224 10.80 -4.62 -16.05
N ARG A 225 9.75 -5.36 -16.45
CA ARG A 225 9.54 -5.78 -17.83
C ARG A 225 9.26 -4.59 -18.76
N THR A 226 8.41 -3.66 -18.34
CA THR A 226 8.04 -2.48 -19.13
C THR A 226 9.25 -1.61 -19.44
N TYR A 227 10.09 -1.37 -18.43
CA TYR A 227 11.26 -0.50 -18.56
C TYR A 227 12.58 -1.27 -18.75
N LYS A 228 12.49 -2.59 -19.06
CA LYS A 228 13.66 -3.42 -19.43
C LYS A 228 14.76 -3.44 -18.38
N LEU A 229 14.42 -3.55 -17.08
CA LEU A 229 15.41 -3.54 -16.00
C LEU A 229 16.08 -4.91 -15.78
N ASN A 230 15.36 -6.02 -15.91
CA ASN A 230 15.84 -7.40 -15.70
C ASN A 230 15.62 -8.34 -16.87
N THR A 231 15.14 -7.88 -18.01
CA THR A 231 15.06 -8.71 -19.22
C THR A 231 16.38 -8.64 -19.98
N PRO A 232 16.70 -9.63 -20.84
CA PRO A 232 17.79 -9.47 -21.77
C PRO A 232 17.66 -8.14 -22.49
N GLN A 233 18.64 -7.27 -22.33
CA GLN A 233 18.63 -5.93 -22.91
C GLN A 233 19.41 -5.96 -24.22
N HIS A 234 18.83 -5.37 -25.27
CA HIS A 234 19.56 -5.22 -26.53
C HIS A 234 20.78 -4.30 -26.37
N PHE A 235 20.63 -3.18 -25.61
CA PHE A 235 21.72 -2.29 -25.22
C PHE A 235 22.00 -2.41 -23.74
N GLN A 236 23.20 -2.82 -23.35
CA GLN A 236 23.63 -2.97 -21.97
C GLN A 236 24.91 -2.19 -21.71
N LEU A 237 24.92 -1.35 -20.69
CA LEU A 237 26.13 -0.66 -20.25
C LEU A 237 27.11 -1.65 -19.63
N VAL A 238 28.35 -1.67 -20.17
CA VAL A 238 29.45 -2.46 -19.61
C VAL A 238 30.32 -1.59 -18.72
N ASP A 239 30.82 -0.49 -19.29
CA ASP A 239 31.69 0.48 -18.60
C ASP A 239 31.70 1.82 -19.37
N TYR A 240 32.01 2.92 -18.68
CA TYR A 240 32.17 4.21 -19.32
C TYR A 240 33.04 5.18 -18.52
N GLU A 241 33.58 6.15 -19.21
CA GLU A 241 34.23 7.33 -18.66
C GLU A 241 33.55 8.60 -19.19
N GLU A 242 33.38 9.57 -18.31
CA GLU A 242 32.96 10.92 -18.69
C GLU A 242 34.14 11.90 -18.63
N SER A 243 34.34 12.65 -19.67
CA SER A 243 35.36 13.68 -19.71
C SER A 243 34.82 15.00 -20.29
N ARG A 244 35.59 16.06 -20.11
CA ARG A 244 35.24 17.40 -20.61
C ARG A 244 36.24 17.86 -21.63
N ALA A 245 35.77 18.21 -22.83
CA ALA A 245 36.57 18.78 -23.88
C ALA A 245 36.96 20.24 -23.55
N PRO A 246 38.02 20.80 -24.18
CA PRO A 246 38.43 22.18 -23.95
C PRO A 246 37.38 23.25 -24.30
N ASP A 247 36.47 22.94 -25.22
CA ASP A 247 35.33 23.77 -25.61
C ASP A 247 34.14 23.71 -24.62
N GLY A 248 34.28 22.90 -23.55
CA GLY A 248 33.26 22.72 -22.51
C GLY A 248 32.26 21.62 -22.79
N THR A 249 32.27 20.98 -23.97
CA THR A 249 31.40 19.83 -24.26
C THR A 249 31.75 18.63 -23.40
N ARG A 250 30.75 17.79 -23.07
CA ARG A 250 30.92 16.52 -22.39
C ARG A 250 31.15 15.42 -23.42
N ILE A 251 32.05 14.51 -23.09
CA ILE A 251 32.37 13.35 -23.89
C ILE A 251 31.99 12.13 -23.06
N PHE A 252 31.09 11.31 -23.59
CA PHE A 252 30.87 9.95 -23.13
C PHE A 252 31.77 9.03 -23.96
N ALA A 253 32.57 8.22 -23.30
CA ALA A 253 33.37 7.18 -23.94
C ALA A 253 33.20 5.90 -23.14
N GLY A 254 32.77 4.81 -23.78
CA GLY A 254 32.49 3.62 -23.02
C GLY A 254 32.28 2.37 -23.87
N LYS A 255 31.90 1.30 -23.22
CA LYS A 255 31.53 0.04 -23.85
C LYS A 255 30.06 -0.24 -23.63
N ILE A 256 29.35 -0.48 -24.71
CA ILE A 256 27.97 -0.91 -24.72
C ILE A 256 27.94 -2.29 -25.38
N ALA A 257 27.36 -3.28 -24.66
CA ALA A 257 27.06 -4.57 -25.26
C ALA A 257 25.75 -4.47 -26.08
N VAL A 258 25.79 -4.95 -27.33
CA VAL A 258 24.62 -5.08 -28.19
C VAL A 258 24.45 -6.56 -28.49
N ASP A 259 23.36 -7.15 -28.05
CA ASP A 259 23.14 -8.59 -28.11
C ASP A 259 24.37 -9.39 -27.66
N ASP A 260 24.86 -9.07 -26.45
CA ASP A 260 26.03 -9.69 -25.78
C ASP A 260 27.39 -9.44 -26.49
N LYS A 261 27.46 -8.57 -27.47
CA LYS A 261 28.71 -8.17 -28.12
C LYS A 261 29.14 -6.77 -27.71
N GLU A 262 30.24 -6.67 -26.99
CA GLU A 262 30.80 -5.39 -26.58
C GLU A 262 31.26 -4.55 -27.76
N GLN A 263 30.88 -3.30 -27.77
CA GLN A 263 31.33 -2.28 -28.74
C GLN A 263 31.85 -1.06 -27.99
N THR A 264 33.02 -0.58 -28.37
CA THR A 264 33.59 0.67 -27.89
C THR A 264 32.97 1.83 -28.64
N VAL A 265 32.37 2.74 -27.92
CA VAL A 265 31.60 3.87 -28.46
C VAL A 265 31.97 5.17 -27.80
N SER A 266 31.75 6.29 -28.48
CA SER A 266 31.96 7.62 -27.93
C SER A 266 31.02 8.62 -28.61
N GLY A 267 30.55 9.60 -27.83
CA GLY A 267 29.71 10.68 -28.33
C GLY A 267 29.89 11.96 -27.53
N ARG A 268 29.48 13.09 -28.13
CA ARG A 268 29.64 14.41 -27.54
C ARG A 268 28.28 15.08 -27.34
N GLY A 269 28.17 15.86 -26.26
CA GLY A 269 26.97 16.62 -25.95
C GLY A 269 27.25 17.76 -24.98
N ASN A 270 26.22 18.54 -24.67
CA ASN A 270 26.30 19.61 -23.67
C ASN A 270 26.24 19.08 -22.22
N GLY A 271 25.88 17.80 -22.04
CA GLY A 271 25.84 17.07 -20.77
C GLY A 271 25.94 15.57 -20.99
N LEU A 272 26.00 14.79 -19.88
CA LEU A 272 26.12 13.32 -19.93
C LEU A 272 24.97 12.68 -20.75
N ILE A 273 23.73 13.02 -20.45
CA ILE A 273 22.55 12.48 -21.14
C ILE A 273 22.61 12.75 -22.64
N SER A 274 22.92 13.99 -23.04
CA SER A 274 23.01 14.36 -24.46
C SER A 274 24.17 13.68 -25.17
N SER A 275 25.30 13.43 -24.50
CA SER A 275 26.43 12.69 -25.10
C SER A 275 26.10 11.20 -25.30
N VAL A 276 25.35 10.57 -24.37
CA VAL A 276 24.85 9.19 -24.52
C VAL A 276 23.85 9.09 -25.67
N VAL A 277 22.91 10.04 -25.77
CA VAL A 277 21.93 10.09 -26.87
C VAL A 277 22.65 10.25 -28.24
N ALA A 278 23.63 11.12 -28.29
CA ALA A 278 24.47 11.28 -29.53
C ALA A 278 25.21 9.98 -29.87
N THR A 279 25.78 9.29 -28.86
CA THR A 279 26.42 7.98 -29.02
C THR A 279 25.48 6.96 -29.64
N LEU A 280 24.25 6.87 -29.12
CA LEU A 280 23.23 5.92 -29.60
C LEU A 280 22.83 6.22 -31.06
N ALA A 281 22.70 7.51 -31.41
CA ALA A 281 22.35 7.93 -32.75
C ALA A 281 23.48 7.66 -33.76
N GLU A 282 24.74 7.98 -33.42
CA GLU A 282 25.90 7.85 -34.28
C GLU A 282 26.36 6.39 -34.44
N SER A 283 26.41 5.64 -33.33
CA SER A 283 26.95 4.27 -33.34
C SER A 283 25.91 3.21 -33.71
N PHE A 284 24.65 3.43 -33.36
CA PHE A 284 23.61 2.40 -33.51
C PHE A 284 22.38 2.85 -34.31
N GLY A 285 22.35 4.12 -34.76
CA GLY A 285 21.21 4.66 -35.52
C GLY A 285 19.95 4.88 -34.68
N VAL A 286 20.02 4.76 -33.35
CA VAL A 286 18.90 4.95 -32.43
C VAL A 286 18.73 6.43 -32.15
N LYS A 287 17.66 7.01 -32.66
CA LYS A 287 17.36 8.43 -32.51
C LYS A 287 16.32 8.62 -31.41
N LEU A 288 16.70 9.32 -30.34
CA LEU A 288 15.83 9.67 -29.23
C LEU A 288 15.90 11.18 -29.01
N GLU A 289 14.75 11.80 -28.78
CA GLU A 289 14.68 13.20 -28.33
C GLU A 289 14.25 13.24 -26.89
N VAL A 290 15.15 13.61 -25.98
CA VAL A 290 14.83 13.72 -24.54
C VAL A 290 13.94 14.94 -24.32
N LYS A 291 12.77 14.72 -23.72
CA LYS A 291 11.77 15.75 -23.40
C LYS A 291 11.77 16.17 -21.94
N ASP A 292 12.04 15.21 -21.06
CA ASP A 292 12.05 15.44 -19.61
C ASP A 292 13.03 14.48 -18.93
N TYR A 293 13.56 14.91 -17.80
CA TYR A 293 14.50 14.12 -17.00
C TYR A 293 14.29 14.44 -15.53
N SER A 294 14.34 13.40 -14.70
CA SER A 294 14.33 13.53 -13.24
C SER A 294 15.09 12.40 -12.58
N GLU A 295 15.61 12.67 -11.39
CA GLU A 295 16.33 11.72 -10.56
C GLU A 295 16.01 11.94 -9.09
N HIS A 296 16.21 10.92 -8.27
CA HIS A 296 16.12 11.02 -6.82
C HIS A 296 16.86 9.87 -6.13
N ALA A 297 17.21 10.05 -4.86
CA ALA A 297 17.76 8.98 -4.02
C ALA A 297 16.64 8.00 -3.58
N MET A 298 16.91 6.70 -3.68
CA MET A 298 16.02 5.62 -3.24
C MET A 298 16.34 5.26 -1.77
N GLY A 299 16.04 6.14 -0.84
CA GLY A 299 16.32 5.96 0.58
C GLY A 299 17.11 7.13 1.18
N ALA A 300 17.60 6.94 2.41
CA ALA A 300 18.37 7.93 3.14
C ALA A 300 19.82 7.44 3.34
N GLY A 301 20.76 8.39 3.41
CA GLY A 301 22.19 8.10 3.66
C GLY A 301 23.05 8.18 2.40
N SER A 302 24.38 8.09 2.60
CA SER A 302 25.40 8.19 1.53
C SER A 302 25.40 7.01 0.58
N ASP A 303 24.88 5.86 1.02
CA ASP A 303 24.87 4.60 0.29
C ASP A 303 23.52 4.34 -0.42
N ALA A 304 22.63 5.36 -0.43
CA ALA A 304 21.34 5.28 -1.09
C ALA A 304 21.52 5.17 -2.61
N ARG A 305 20.88 4.18 -3.23
CA ARG A 305 20.83 4.05 -4.68
C ARG A 305 20.10 5.25 -5.30
N ALA A 306 20.41 5.57 -6.52
CA ALA A 306 19.71 6.59 -7.30
C ALA A 306 18.79 5.94 -8.33
N ALA A 307 17.62 6.54 -8.52
CA ALA A 307 16.73 6.26 -9.64
C ALA A 307 16.68 7.46 -10.56
N ALA A 308 16.86 7.22 -11.87
CA ALA A 308 16.77 8.21 -12.93
C ALA A 308 15.68 7.83 -13.93
N TYR A 309 14.97 8.82 -14.44
CA TYR A 309 13.86 8.68 -15.38
C TYR A 309 14.06 9.62 -16.56
N VAL A 310 13.89 9.13 -17.77
CA VAL A 310 13.92 9.94 -18.99
C VAL A 310 12.63 9.77 -19.78
N GLU A 311 12.02 10.88 -20.17
CA GLU A 311 10.95 10.91 -21.16
C GLU A 311 11.56 11.23 -22.53
N CYS A 312 11.43 10.31 -23.47
CA CYS A 312 11.94 10.46 -24.82
C CYS A 312 10.82 10.40 -25.85
N THR A 313 11.04 11.05 -26.99
CA THR A 313 10.21 10.86 -28.20
C THR A 313 11.03 10.10 -29.23
N ALA A 314 10.47 9.01 -29.74
CA ALA A 314 11.04 8.25 -30.86
C ALA A 314 10.73 8.92 -32.22
N PRO A 315 11.41 8.55 -33.33
CA PRO A 315 11.16 9.14 -34.64
C PRO A 315 9.73 8.98 -35.17
N ASP A 316 8.99 7.99 -34.67
CA ASP A 316 7.59 7.77 -35.05
C ASP A 316 6.60 8.64 -34.20
N GLY A 317 7.14 9.50 -33.33
CA GLY A 317 6.37 10.39 -32.47
C GLY A 317 5.86 9.76 -31.17
N LYS A 318 6.16 8.49 -30.89
CA LYS A 318 5.77 7.83 -29.66
C LYS A 318 6.61 8.31 -28.47
N THR A 319 5.94 8.48 -27.35
CA THR A 319 6.59 8.73 -26.07
C THR A 319 7.12 7.41 -25.50
N ILE A 320 8.40 7.42 -25.13
CA ILE A 320 9.09 6.29 -24.52
C ILE A 320 9.68 6.75 -23.19
N TRP A 321 9.49 5.96 -22.15
CA TRP A 321 10.11 6.16 -20.86
C TRP A 321 11.26 5.18 -20.64
N GLY A 322 12.35 5.69 -20.09
CA GLY A 322 13.46 4.87 -19.62
C GLY A 322 13.72 5.07 -18.14
N VAL A 323 14.12 4.00 -17.47
CA VAL A 323 14.46 3.97 -16.04
C VAL A 323 15.86 3.41 -15.86
N GLY A 324 16.64 4.04 -15.00
CA GLY A 324 17.93 3.54 -14.57
C GLY A 324 18.05 3.58 -13.07
N ILE A 325 18.61 2.53 -12.49
CA ILE A 325 18.83 2.41 -11.06
C ILE A 325 20.28 1.99 -10.84
N ASP A 326 21.01 2.75 -10.02
CA ASP A 326 22.41 2.47 -9.69
C ASP A 326 22.80 3.13 -8.35
N GLU A 327 23.94 2.74 -7.79
CA GLU A 327 24.57 3.42 -6.65
C GLU A 327 25.11 4.79 -7.04
N ASP A 328 25.58 4.92 -8.29
CA ASP A 328 26.04 6.18 -8.88
C ASP A 328 24.94 6.84 -9.69
N VAL A 329 24.64 8.11 -9.39
CA VAL A 329 23.58 8.88 -10.05
C VAL A 329 23.84 9.10 -11.55
N ALA A 330 25.11 9.25 -11.93
CA ALA A 330 25.48 9.42 -13.34
C ALA A 330 25.27 8.09 -14.11
N THR A 331 25.63 6.98 -13.52
CA THR A 331 25.40 5.64 -14.07
C THR A 331 23.90 5.33 -14.16
N ALA A 332 23.09 5.69 -13.15
CA ALA A 332 21.64 5.59 -13.22
C ALA A 332 21.07 6.37 -14.41
N SER A 333 21.59 7.58 -14.66
CA SER A 333 21.18 8.41 -15.80
C SER A 333 21.51 7.77 -17.15
N VAL A 334 22.71 7.21 -17.30
CA VAL A 334 23.12 6.47 -18.52
C VAL A 334 22.20 5.26 -18.73
N ARG A 335 21.96 4.48 -17.68
CA ARG A 335 21.07 3.33 -17.75
C ARG A 335 19.63 3.71 -18.10
N ALA A 336 19.14 4.87 -17.65
CA ALA A 336 17.81 5.35 -18.02
C ALA A 336 17.71 5.62 -19.53
N VAL A 337 18.72 6.23 -20.13
CA VAL A 337 18.77 6.46 -21.60
C VAL A 337 18.85 5.14 -22.37
N LEU A 338 19.65 4.17 -21.90
CA LEU A 338 19.72 2.84 -22.53
C LEU A 338 18.41 2.06 -22.38
N SER A 339 17.73 2.18 -21.24
CA SER A 339 16.40 1.62 -21.02
C SER A 339 15.38 2.17 -22.03
N ALA A 340 15.39 3.48 -22.29
CA ALA A 340 14.56 4.09 -23.33
C ALA A 340 14.93 3.57 -24.73
N ALA A 341 16.22 3.43 -25.04
CA ALA A 341 16.69 2.86 -26.30
C ALA A 341 16.22 1.41 -26.48
N ASN A 342 16.27 0.60 -25.43
CA ASN A 342 15.73 -0.77 -25.42
C ASN A 342 14.23 -0.81 -25.68
N GLY A 343 13.50 0.22 -25.27
CA GLY A 343 12.08 0.37 -25.58
C GLY A 343 11.78 0.64 -27.07
N THR A 344 12.78 1.09 -27.85
CA THR A 344 12.65 1.26 -29.31
C THR A 344 13.01 0.01 -30.12
N ALA A 345 13.82 -0.87 -29.54
CA ALA A 345 14.19 -2.11 -30.19
C ALA A 345 12.93 -3.00 -30.35
N ARG A 346 12.64 -3.44 -31.57
CA ARG A 346 11.53 -4.37 -31.82
C ARG A 346 11.87 -5.68 -31.11
N SER A 347 10.98 -6.09 -30.17
CA SER A 347 10.97 -7.42 -29.59
C SER A 347 10.71 -8.51 -30.63
#